data_a503ef75fa122c6dafc09acd70ade0d1
#
_entry.id   a503ef75fa122c6dafc09acd70ade0d1
#
_cell.length_a   1.000
_cell.length_b   1.000
_cell.length_c   1.000
_cell.angle_alpha   90.00
_cell.angle_beta   90.00
_cell.angle_gamma   90.00
#
_symmetry.space_group_name_H-M   'P 1'
#
loop_
_entity.id
_entity.type
_entity.pdbx_description
1 polymer ?
#
loop_
_entity_poly.entity_id
_entity_poly.type
_entity_poly.pdbx_seq_one_letter_code
_entity_poly.pdbx_strand_id
1 'polypeptide(L)'
;SNEAIEEYDPDCRPFSVCRSGHAGIQRYAQVWAGDNLTHWDTLKYNIATILGMALCGVSNHGCDIGGFFGPAPEGELFVRWVQNGIFQPRFSIHSTNTDNTVTEPWMYSDKKQYIKDAIDFRYKLSPTLYSLMERAHENGLPIWQPTFSVFQNDPATYDEGVDFMFGDSLLVANVVEKGQTVRPVYLPVTENENERFYDFYTREEYAPGQTIEVPVDIASIPLFVRSGAILPMSGNKLHNLMTEKITALDILMAPDVDSEFTLYEDDGHTNDYRKLSLIHI
;
A
#
# COMPACT_ATOMS: atom_id res chain seq x y z
N SER A 1 -26.61 4.70 4.16
CA SER A 1 -26.04 4.00 5.34
C SER A 1 -25.03 4.86 6.08
N ASN A 2 -24.16 5.60 5.43
CA ASN A 2 -23.19 6.48 6.10
C ASN A 2 -23.90 7.54 6.96
N GLU A 3 -24.80 8.33 6.36
CA GLU A 3 -25.62 9.33 7.05
C GLU A 3 -26.43 8.73 8.21
N ALA A 4 -26.96 7.51 8.03
CA ALA A 4 -27.70 6.85 9.10
C ALA A 4 -26.83 6.42 10.28
N ILE A 5 -25.53 6.14 10.06
CA ILE A 5 -24.59 5.86 11.13
C ILE A 5 -24.27 7.18 11.88
N GLU A 6 -24.02 8.27 11.16
CA GLU A 6 -23.79 9.59 11.74
C GLU A 6 -25.00 10.13 12.50
N GLU A 7 -26.22 9.85 12.03
CA GLU A 7 -27.45 10.21 12.72
C GLU A 7 -27.65 9.41 14.02
N TYR A 8 -27.27 8.12 14.00
CA TYR A 8 -27.38 7.24 15.15
C TYR A 8 -26.32 7.52 16.23
N ASP A 9 -25.09 7.77 15.81
CA ASP A 9 -23.98 8.08 16.72
C ASP A 9 -23.12 9.23 16.11
N PRO A 10 -23.47 10.48 16.41
CA PRO A 10 -22.81 11.66 15.84
C PRO A 10 -21.35 11.83 16.27
N ASP A 11 -20.94 11.22 17.35
CA ASP A 11 -19.58 11.32 17.86
C ASP A 11 -18.66 10.28 17.22
N CYS A 12 -19.22 9.22 16.63
CA CYS A 12 -18.47 8.14 15.99
C CYS A 12 -18.26 8.40 14.50
N ARG A 13 -17.04 8.15 14.03
CA ARG A 13 -16.72 8.20 12.61
C ARG A 13 -17.34 7.01 11.89
N PRO A 14 -18.19 7.21 10.88
CA PRO A 14 -18.80 6.09 10.18
C PRO A 14 -17.77 5.32 9.36
N PHE A 15 -17.89 3.99 9.39
CA PHE A 15 -17.09 3.11 8.56
C PHE A 15 -18.01 2.18 7.75
N SER A 16 -18.00 2.35 6.44
CA SER A 16 -18.78 1.55 5.51
C SER A 16 -17.88 0.91 4.46
N VAL A 17 -18.19 -0.34 4.11
CA VAL A 17 -17.51 -1.05 3.02
C VAL A 17 -18.55 -1.38 1.94
N CYS A 18 -18.24 -1.09 0.69
CA CYS A 18 -19.14 -1.28 -0.44
C CYS A 18 -18.44 -2.10 -1.54
N ARG A 19 -19.13 -3.13 -2.05
CA ARG A 19 -18.60 -3.99 -3.13
C ARG A 19 -18.50 -3.26 -4.45
N SER A 20 -19.38 -2.32 -4.71
CA SER A 20 -19.45 -1.59 -5.98
C SER A 20 -20.01 -0.20 -5.75
N GLY A 21 -19.73 0.69 -6.69
CA GLY A 21 -20.20 2.05 -6.63
C GLY A 21 -19.92 2.76 -7.96
N HIS A 22 -20.17 4.04 -7.96
CA HIS A 22 -19.83 4.96 -9.05
C HIS A 22 -18.92 6.08 -8.52
N ALA A 23 -18.46 6.96 -9.38
CA ALA A 23 -17.72 8.15 -8.99
C ALA A 23 -18.49 8.92 -7.89
N GLY A 24 -17.82 9.21 -6.79
CA GLY A 24 -18.44 9.78 -5.58
C GLY A 24 -18.61 8.80 -4.42
N ILE A 25 -18.51 7.47 -4.64
CA ILE A 25 -18.61 6.46 -3.57
C ILE A 25 -17.52 6.62 -2.51
N GLN A 26 -16.37 7.11 -2.90
CA GLN A 26 -15.23 7.36 -2.00
C GLN A 26 -15.54 8.29 -0.82
N ARG A 27 -16.60 9.09 -0.92
CA ARG A 27 -17.06 9.96 0.16
C ARG A 27 -17.72 9.20 1.31
N TYR A 28 -18.14 7.96 1.07
CA TYR A 28 -19.03 7.24 1.96
C TYR A 28 -18.53 5.85 2.34
N ALA A 29 -17.68 5.25 1.52
CA ALA A 29 -17.30 3.88 1.71
C ALA A 29 -15.91 3.56 1.19
N GLN A 30 -15.27 2.61 1.87
CA GLN A 30 -14.17 1.84 1.33
C GLN A 30 -14.71 0.84 0.30
N VAL A 31 -13.94 0.61 -0.77
CA VAL A 31 -14.33 -0.33 -1.84
C VAL A 31 -13.31 -1.47 -1.90
N TRP A 32 -13.69 -2.62 -2.46
CA TRP A 32 -12.74 -3.71 -2.77
C TRP A 32 -13.01 -4.33 -4.14
N ALA A 33 -12.03 -5.08 -4.64
CA ALA A 33 -12.03 -5.65 -5.98
C ALA A 33 -13.04 -6.81 -6.20
N GLY A 34 -13.85 -7.13 -5.19
CA GLY A 34 -14.84 -8.22 -5.25
C GLY A 34 -14.21 -9.61 -5.09
N ASP A 35 -14.96 -10.63 -5.52
CA ASP A 35 -14.59 -12.03 -5.36
C ASP A 35 -13.59 -12.44 -6.45
N ASN A 36 -12.33 -12.48 -6.11
CA ASN A 36 -11.26 -12.81 -7.04
C ASN A 36 -10.83 -14.28 -6.92
N LEU A 37 -10.53 -14.91 -8.06
CA LEU A 37 -9.99 -16.25 -8.09
C LEU A 37 -8.56 -16.28 -7.52
N THR A 38 -8.24 -17.31 -6.75
CA THR A 38 -6.90 -17.56 -6.25
C THR A 38 -5.97 -18.01 -7.39
N HIS A 39 -5.21 -17.07 -7.95
CA HIS A 39 -4.28 -17.31 -9.05
C HIS A 39 -3.21 -16.21 -9.15
N TRP A 40 -2.03 -16.52 -9.71
CA TRP A 40 -0.97 -15.53 -9.94
C TRP A 40 -1.38 -14.38 -10.86
N ASP A 41 -2.13 -14.67 -11.94
CA ASP A 41 -2.62 -13.62 -12.82
C ASP A 41 -3.61 -12.69 -12.14
N THR A 42 -4.35 -13.21 -11.16
CA THR A 42 -5.27 -12.40 -10.37
C THR A 42 -4.53 -11.43 -9.45
N LEU A 43 -3.39 -11.84 -8.88
CA LEU A 43 -2.52 -10.92 -8.14
C LEU A 43 -2.11 -9.72 -9.01
N LYS A 44 -1.63 -9.98 -10.23
CA LYS A 44 -1.26 -8.92 -11.20
C LYS A 44 -2.47 -8.05 -11.57
N TYR A 45 -3.59 -8.70 -11.91
CA TYR A 45 -4.82 -8.01 -12.25
C TYR A 45 -5.34 -7.11 -11.13
N ASN A 46 -5.25 -7.55 -9.88
CA ASN A 46 -5.65 -6.75 -8.73
C ASN A 46 -4.80 -5.50 -8.55
N ILE A 47 -3.50 -5.57 -8.79
CA ILE A 47 -2.62 -4.39 -8.76
C ILE A 47 -3.12 -3.35 -9.76
N ALA A 48 -3.30 -3.74 -11.02
CA ALA A 48 -3.82 -2.85 -12.06
C ALA A 48 -5.22 -2.31 -11.74
N THR A 49 -6.09 -3.13 -11.14
CA THR A 49 -7.44 -2.70 -10.71
C THR A 49 -7.37 -1.63 -9.62
N ILE A 50 -6.53 -1.83 -8.61
CA ILE A 50 -6.35 -0.86 -7.51
C ILE A 50 -5.79 0.46 -8.04
N LEU A 51 -4.80 0.41 -8.93
CA LEU A 51 -4.25 1.59 -9.59
C LEU A 51 -5.31 2.34 -10.42
N GLY A 52 -6.12 1.62 -11.19
CA GLY A 52 -7.22 2.19 -11.96
C GLY A 52 -8.29 2.83 -11.08
N MET A 53 -8.66 2.21 -9.96
CA MET A 53 -9.59 2.77 -8.98
C MET A 53 -9.03 4.02 -8.32
N ALA A 54 -7.74 4.02 -7.99
CA ALA A 54 -7.05 5.17 -7.42
C ALA A 54 -7.09 6.38 -8.37
N LEU A 55 -6.84 6.18 -9.68
CA LEU A 55 -6.97 7.21 -10.71
C LEU A 55 -8.40 7.73 -10.88
N CYS A 56 -9.42 6.93 -10.53
CA CYS A 56 -10.81 7.36 -10.51
C CYS A 56 -11.19 8.10 -9.20
N GLY A 57 -10.23 8.41 -8.33
CA GLY A 57 -10.44 9.06 -7.03
C GLY A 57 -10.93 8.12 -5.93
N VAL A 58 -10.98 6.80 -6.16
CA VAL A 58 -11.34 5.80 -5.16
C VAL A 58 -10.05 5.24 -4.54
N SER A 59 -9.38 6.06 -3.75
CA SER A 59 -8.07 5.71 -3.18
C SER A 59 -8.14 4.71 -2.03
N ASN A 60 -9.24 4.71 -1.25
CA ASN A 60 -9.44 3.76 -0.16
C ASN A 60 -10.01 2.43 -0.70
N HIS A 61 -9.12 1.64 -1.27
CA HIS A 61 -9.43 0.42 -2.02
C HIS A 61 -8.46 -0.71 -1.66
N GLY A 62 -8.81 -1.94 -1.99
CA GLY A 62 -7.97 -3.12 -1.85
C GLY A 62 -8.63 -4.36 -2.45
N CYS A 63 -7.97 -5.49 -2.33
CA CYS A 63 -8.50 -6.79 -2.74
C CYS A 63 -8.59 -7.74 -1.54
N ASP A 64 -9.20 -8.90 -1.76
CA ASP A 64 -9.13 -10.02 -0.83
C ASP A 64 -7.77 -10.70 -1.02
N ILE A 65 -6.91 -10.58 0.00
CA ILE A 65 -5.51 -11.01 -0.06
C ILE A 65 -5.45 -12.54 0.01
N GLY A 66 -4.79 -13.12 -0.98
CA GLY A 66 -4.74 -14.56 -1.19
C GLY A 66 -5.77 -15.06 -2.18
N GLY A 67 -6.67 -14.21 -2.67
CA GLY A 67 -7.83 -14.54 -3.47
C GLY A 67 -9.03 -14.94 -2.63
N PHE A 68 -10.24 -14.68 -3.15
CA PHE A 68 -11.48 -14.96 -2.42
C PHE A 68 -11.98 -16.39 -2.63
N PHE A 69 -12.00 -16.88 -3.87
CA PHE A 69 -12.52 -18.21 -4.19
C PHE A 69 -11.54 -19.03 -5.04
N GLY A 70 -11.78 -20.34 -5.13
CA GLY A 70 -10.91 -21.29 -5.80
C GLY A 70 -10.19 -22.19 -4.79
N PRO A 71 -9.09 -22.84 -5.18
CA PRO A 71 -8.26 -23.56 -4.23
C PRO A 71 -7.60 -22.61 -3.24
N ALA A 72 -7.24 -23.10 -2.05
CA ALA A 72 -6.37 -22.33 -1.17
C ALA A 72 -5.07 -21.95 -1.90
N PRO A 73 -4.55 -20.73 -1.75
CA PRO A 73 -3.32 -20.32 -2.42
C PRO A 73 -2.13 -21.19 -1.97
N GLU A 74 -1.23 -21.50 -2.89
CA GLU A 74 0.05 -22.07 -2.50
C GLU A 74 0.84 -21.06 -1.65
N GLY A 75 1.75 -21.56 -0.80
CA GLY A 75 2.43 -20.72 0.18
C GLY A 75 3.20 -19.54 -0.39
N GLU A 76 3.83 -19.68 -1.55
CA GLU A 76 4.54 -18.57 -2.21
C GLU A 76 3.56 -17.51 -2.70
N LEU A 77 2.50 -17.89 -3.41
CA LEU A 77 1.48 -16.97 -3.88
C LEU A 77 0.87 -16.17 -2.71
N PHE A 78 0.59 -16.84 -1.60
CA PHE A 78 0.01 -16.18 -0.44
C PHE A 78 0.99 -15.16 0.17
N VAL A 79 2.26 -15.52 0.33
CA VAL A 79 3.29 -14.56 0.81
C VAL A 79 3.38 -13.35 -0.11
N ARG A 80 3.47 -13.54 -1.44
CA ARG A 80 3.57 -12.43 -2.41
C ARG A 80 2.33 -11.55 -2.38
N TRP A 81 1.16 -12.13 -2.21
CA TRP A 81 -0.07 -11.35 -2.09
C TRP A 81 -0.14 -10.54 -0.79
N VAL A 82 0.33 -11.10 0.32
CA VAL A 82 0.48 -10.35 1.57
C VAL A 82 1.49 -9.22 1.42
N GLN A 83 2.66 -9.48 0.82
CA GLN A 83 3.71 -8.48 0.58
C GLN A 83 3.22 -7.31 -0.29
N ASN A 84 2.40 -7.58 -1.30
CA ASN A 84 1.71 -6.52 -2.05
C ASN A 84 0.64 -5.84 -1.18
N GLY A 85 -0.16 -6.63 -0.49
CA GLY A 85 -1.31 -6.18 0.28
C GLY A 85 -0.98 -5.21 1.41
N ILE A 86 0.20 -5.29 2.00
CA ILE A 86 0.59 -4.40 3.12
C ILE A 86 0.59 -2.92 2.76
N PHE A 87 0.70 -2.58 1.49
CA PHE A 87 0.62 -1.21 0.99
C PHE A 87 -0.81 -0.78 0.65
N GLN A 88 -1.77 -1.72 0.55
CA GLN A 88 -3.15 -1.39 0.24
C GLN A 88 -3.82 -0.67 1.42
N PRO A 89 -4.63 0.37 1.18
CA PRO A 89 -5.44 0.97 2.23
C PRO A 89 -6.34 -0.05 2.92
N ARG A 90 -7.10 -0.83 2.15
CA ARG A 90 -7.82 -2.00 2.65
C ARG A 90 -6.90 -3.22 2.63
N PHE A 91 -6.48 -3.66 3.78
CA PHE A 91 -5.76 -4.91 3.98
C PHE A 91 -6.71 -5.95 4.59
N SER A 92 -7.12 -6.94 3.83
CA SER A 92 -8.05 -7.97 4.29
C SER A 92 -7.66 -9.33 3.72
N ILE A 93 -7.26 -10.26 4.57
CA ILE A 93 -7.15 -11.67 4.25
C ILE A 93 -8.56 -12.24 4.41
N HIS A 94 -9.21 -12.60 3.28
CA HIS A 94 -10.60 -12.99 3.26
C HIS A 94 -10.87 -13.96 2.11
N SER A 95 -11.46 -15.10 2.39
CA SER A 95 -11.69 -16.13 1.39
C SER A 95 -12.86 -17.07 1.72
N THR A 96 -13.35 -17.74 0.69
CA THR A 96 -14.14 -18.98 0.78
C THR A 96 -13.60 -19.95 -0.26
N ASN A 97 -12.81 -20.93 0.19
CA ASN A 97 -12.15 -21.86 -0.73
C ASN A 97 -13.15 -22.95 -1.23
N THR A 98 -12.86 -23.54 -2.38
CA THR A 98 -13.75 -24.57 -2.99
C THR A 98 -13.92 -25.82 -2.14
N ASP A 99 -13.02 -26.10 -1.21
CA ASP A 99 -13.10 -27.21 -0.26
C ASP A 99 -13.79 -26.83 1.07
N ASN A 100 -14.44 -25.65 1.12
CA ASN A 100 -15.07 -25.08 2.30
C ASN A 100 -14.08 -24.73 3.44
N THR A 101 -12.80 -24.54 3.14
CA THR A 101 -11.83 -23.95 4.05
C THR A 101 -11.76 -22.43 3.87
N VAL A 102 -10.95 -21.80 4.71
CA VAL A 102 -10.56 -20.38 4.60
C VAL A 102 -9.06 -20.29 4.53
N THR A 103 -8.53 -19.16 4.07
CA THR A 103 -7.10 -18.89 4.00
C THR A 103 -6.70 -18.02 5.18
N GLU A 104 -5.80 -18.54 6.03
CA GLU A 104 -5.34 -17.84 7.21
C GLU A 104 -3.82 -17.93 7.35
N PRO A 105 -3.14 -16.88 7.85
CA PRO A 105 -1.68 -16.84 7.96
C PRO A 105 -1.04 -18.02 8.70
N TRP A 106 -1.69 -18.50 9.74
CA TRP A 106 -1.19 -19.60 10.58
C TRP A 106 -1.27 -20.98 9.94
N MET A 107 -2.00 -21.11 8.84
CA MET A 107 -2.09 -22.38 8.09
C MET A 107 -0.82 -22.68 7.29
N TYR A 108 0.02 -21.69 7.06
CA TYR A 108 1.27 -21.79 6.30
C TYR A 108 2.48 -21.84 7.25
N SER A 109 2.65 -22.95 7.96
CA SER A 109 3.65 -23.07 9.04
C SER A 109 5.08 -22.76 8.60
N ASP A 110 5.45 -23.14 7.37
CA ASP A 110 6.76 -22.91 6.75
C ASP A 110 6.94 -21.50 6.17
N LYS A 111 5.84 -20.74 6.00
CA LYS A 111 5.81 -19.36 5.48
C LYS A 111 5.39 -18.33 6.52
N LYS A 112 4.90 -18.77 7.67
CA LYS A 112 4.31 -17.91 8.70
C LYS A 112 5.21 -16.73 9.10
N GLN A 113 6.53 -16.93 9.13
CA GLN A 113 7.45 -15.86 9.51
C GLN A 113 7.48 -14.75 8.45
N TYR A 114 7.54 -15.08 7.16
CA TYR A 114 7.53 -14.09 6.07
C TYR A 114 6.22 -13.29 6.03
N ILE A 115 5.10 -13.97 6.27
CA ILE A 115 3.78 -13.33 6.37
C ILE A 115 3.75 -12.35 7.55
N LYS A 116 4.25 -12.81 8.71
CA LYS A 116 4.31 -11.99 9.90
C LYS A 116 5.20 -10.76 9.72
N ASP A 117 6.38 -10.92 9.13
CA ASP A 117 7.32 -9.83 8.91
C ASP A 117 6.73 -8.78 7.97
N ALA A 118 6.00 -9.20 6.93
CA ALA A 118 5.29 -8.28 6.05
C ALA A 118 4.19 -7.51 6.80
N ILE A 119 3.40 -8.18 7.65
CA ILE A 119 2.37 -7.54 8.47
C ILE A 119 2.99 -6.58 9.49
N ASP A 120 4.06 -6.98 10.17
CA ASP A 120 4.81 -6.11 11.10
C ASP A 120 5.31 -4.85 10.36
N PHE A 121 5.75 -5.00 9.10
CA PHE A 121 6.17 -3.85 8.28
C PHE A 121 4.99 -2.94 7.94
N ARG A 122 3.79 -3.47 7.65
CA ARG A 122 2.59 -2.62 7.50
C ARG A 122 2.31 -1.80 8.75
N TYR A 123 2.38 -2.40 9.93
CA TYR A 123 2.22 -1.66 11.19
C TYR A 123 3.28 -0.56 11.32
N LYS A 124 4.50 -0.84 10.92
CA LYS A 124 5.57 0.15 10.91
C LYS A 124 5.28 1.31 9.95
N LEU A 125 4.67 1.06 8.79
CA LEU A 125 4.30 2.08 7.79
C LEU A 125 3.00 2.83 8.14
N SER A 126 2.32 2.50 9.23
CA SER A 126 1.00 3.07 9.55
C SER A 126 0.97 4.60 9.63
N PRO A 127 1.99 5.33 10.15
CA PRO A 127 1.98 6.79 10.13
C PRO A 127 1.95 7.36 8.71
N THR A 128 2.78 6.82 7.82
CA THR A 128 2.78 7.22 6.40
C THR A 128 1.46 6.87 5.73
N LEU A 129 0.99 5.63 5.88
CA LEU A 129 -0.26 5.19 5.25
C LEU A 129 -1.46 6.04 5.70
N TYR A 130 -1.56 6.33 6.99
CA TYR A 130 -2.67 7.10 7.53
C TYR A 130 -2.64 8.55 7.05
N SER A 131 -1.46 9.16 6.98
CA SER A 131 -1.27 10.51 6.42
C SER A 131 -1.60 10.55 4.92
N LEU A 132 -1.26 9.50 4.15
CA LEU A 132 -1.65 9.39 2.74
C LEU A 132 -3.18 9.21 2.58
N MET A 133 -3.84 8.53 3.51
CA MET A 133 -5.30 8.41 3.51
C MET A 133 -5.97 9.76 3.76
N GLU A 134 -5.44 10.55 4.69
CA GLU A 134 -5.91 11.93 4.93
C GLU A 134 -5.69 12.81 3.70
N ARG A 135 -4.51 12.77 3.10
CA ARG A 135 -4.22 13.48 1.86
C ARG A 135 -5.19 13.11 0.73
N ALA A 136 -5.55 11.83 0.62
CA ALA A 136 -6.54 11.37 -0.35
C ALA A 136 -7.95 11.89 -0.03
N HIS A 137 -8.30 12.04 1.25
CA HIS A 137 -9.57 12.62 1.69
C HIS A 137 -9.66 14.11 1.35
N GLU A 138 -8.63 14.89 1.67
CA GLU A 138 -8.62 16.33 1.51
C GLU A 138 -8.53 16.79 0.04
N ASN A 139 -7.71 16.15 -0.77
CA ASN A 139 -7.41 16.64 -2.12
C ASN A 139 -7.56 15.59 -3.24
N GLY A 140 -7.97 14.35 -2.90
CA GLY A 140 -8.20 13.30 -3.87
C GLY A 140 -6.93 12.66 -4.44
N LEU A 141 -5.74 12.96 -3.91
CA LEU A 141 -4.50 12.37 -4.39
C LEU A 141 -4.45 10.87 -4.09
N PRO A 142 -4.09 10.03 -5.07
CA PRO A 142 -4.03 8.59 -4.87
C PRO A 142 -2.99 8.17 -3.83
N ILE A 143 -3.31 7.15 -3.04
CA ILE A 143 -2.36 6.50 -2.12
C ILE A 143 -1.39 5.63 -2.92
N TRP A 144 -1.92 4.83 -3.83
CA TRP A 144 -1.18 4.12 -4.86
C TRP A 144 -1.23 4.91 -6.15
N GLN A 145 -0.08 5.25 -6.69
CA GLN A 145 0.03 6.01 -7.92
C GLN A 145 0.70 5.16 -8.99
N PRO A 146 0.07 4.98 -10.18
CA PRO A 146 0.79 4.40 -11.30
C PRO A 146 2.06 5.21 -11.57
N THR A 147 3.15 4.54 -11.93
CA THR A 147 4.43 5.22 -12.20
C THR A 147 4.29 6.32 -13.23
N PHE A 148 3.49 6.11 -14.30
CA PHE A 148 3.26 7.13 -15.33
C PHE A 148 2.54 8.40 -14.80
N SER A 149 1.78 8.32 -13.72
CA SER A 149 1.11 9.50 -13.16
C SER A 149 2.06 10.40 -12.38
N VAL A 150 3.13 9.85 -11.87
CA VAL A 150 4.20 10.57 -11.16
C VAL A 150 5.31 11.00 -12.10
N PHE A 151 5.65 10.16 -13.09
CA PHE A 151 6.73 10.38 -14.05
C PHE A 151 6.16 10.56 -15.46
N GLN A 152 5.33 11.58 -15.65
CA GLN A 152 4.52 11.78 -16.86
C GLN A 152 5.34 11.99 -18.14
N ASN A 153 6.59 12.44 -18.01
CA ASN A 153 7.50 12.69 -19.14
C ASN A 153 8.38 11.47 -19.49
N ASP A 154 8.16 10.35 -18.81
CA ASP A 154 8.90 9.11 -19.06
C ASP A 154 8.02 8.04 -19.74
N PRO A 155 8.10 7.89 -21.07
CA PRO A 155 7.28 6.91 -21.80
C PRO A 155 7.51 5.45 -21.38
N ALA A 156 8.66 5.11 -20.79
CA ALA A 156 8.94 3.76 -20.30
C ALA A 156 8.03 3.33 -19.15
N THR A 157 7.36 4.28 -18.49
CA THR A 157 6.42 4.00 -17.41
C THR A 157 4.98 3.70 -17.89
N TYR A 158 4.66 3.93 -19.17
CA TYR A 158 3.28 3.88 -19.65
C TYR A 158 2.69 2.48 -19.73
N ASP A 159 3.54 1.47 -19.93
CA ASP A 159 3.14 0.06 -19.99
C ASP A 159 3.36 -0.67 -18.65
N GLU A 160 3.80 0.05 -17.60
CA GLU A 160 4.01 -0.54 -16.28
C GLU A 160 2.66 -0.76 -15.56
N GLY A 161 2.37 -2.00 -15.18
CA GLY A 161 1.10 -2.38 -14.55
C GLY A 161 1.24 -3.09 -13.22
N VAL A 162 2.47 -3.33 -12.73
CA VAL A 162 2.70 -4.09 -11.49
C VAL A 162 3.54 -3.34 -10.46
N ASP A 163 4.32 -2.34 -10.89
CA ASP A 163 5.06 -1.47 -10.00
C ASP A 163 4.31 -0.15 -9.80
N PHE A 164 4.43 0.45 -8.63
CA PHE A 164 3.69 1.67 -8.32
C PHE A 164 4.45 2.53 -7.30
N MET A 165 4.09 3.80 -7.24
CA MET A 165 4.50 4.69 -6.16
C MET A 165 3.51 4.62 -4.99
N PHE A 166 4.01 4.35 -3.80
CA PHE A 166 3.28 4.50 -2.55
C PHE A 166 3.48 5.92 -2.02
N GLY A 167 2.43 6.74 -2.14
CA GLY A 167 2.59 8.19 -2.08
C GLY A 167 3.50 8.69 -3.20
N ASP A 168 4.29 9.72 -2.90
CA ASP A 168 5.24 10.30 -3.85
C ASP A 168 6.67 9.79 -3.62
N SER A 169 6.86 8.98 -2.59
CA SER A 169 8.16 8.75 -1.96
C SER A 169 8.74 7.36 -2.19
N LEU A 170 7.90 6.33 -2.30
CA LEU A 170 8.37 4.95 -2.27
C LEU A 170 7.90 4.18 -3.52
N LEU A 171 8.85 3.80 -4.37
CA LEU A 171 8.60 2.86 -5.47
C LEU A 171 8.54 1.44 -4.91
N VAL A 172 7.41 0.78 -5.12
CA VAL A 172 7.16 -0.61 -4.76
C VAL A 172 7.24 -1.47 -6.00
N ALA A 173 8.26 -2.32 -6.09
CA ALA A 173 8.46 -3.23 -7.21
C ALA A 173 8.01 -4.64 -6.81
N ASN A 174 6.80 -5.02 -7.25
CA ASN A 174 6.17 -6.25 -6.82
C ASN A 174 6.80 -7.50 -7.45
N VAL A 175 6.98 -8.55 -6.66
CA VAL A 175 7.36 -9.88 -7.15
C VAL A 175 6.07 -10.66 -7.42
N VAL A 176 5.74 -10.85 -8.69
CA VAL A 176 4.46 -11.40 -9.14
C VAL A 176 4.57 -12.66 -9.99
N GLU A 177 5.76 -13.21 -10.10
CA GLU A 177 6.02 -14.47 -10.82
C GLU A 177 6.45 -15.55 -9.84
N LYS A 178 5.91 -16.76 -10.04
CA LYS A 178 6.26 -17.91 -9.21
C LYS A 178 7.73 -18.29 -9.36
N GLY A 179 8.40 -18.47 -8.22
CA GLY A 179 9.80 -18.91 -8.19
C GLY A 179 10.80 -17.88 -8.73
N GLN A 180 10.41 -16.63 -8.82
CA GLN A 180 11.29 -15.55 -9.28
C GLN A 180 12.46 -15.35 -8.32
N THR A 181 13.68 -15.33 -8.84
CA THR A 181 14.92 -15.13 -8.07
C THR A 181 15.64 -13.84 -8.44
N VAL A 182 15.25 -13.20 -9.52
CA VAL A 182 15.73 -11.88 -9.95
C VAL A 182 14.55 -11.06 -10.46
N ARG A 183 14.42 -9.84 -9.98
CA ARG A 183 13.37 -8.90 -10.40
C ARG A 183 14.01 -7.73 -11.14
N PRO A 184 13.78 -7.61 -12.47
CA PRO A 184 14.12 -6.38 -13.20
C PRO A 184 13.22 -5.24 -12.69
N VAL A 185 13.80 -4.15 -12.24
CA VAL A 185 13.08 -2.96 -11.76
C VAL A 185 13.50 -1.75 -12.58
N TYR A 186 12.54 -1.11 -13.21
CA TYR A 186 12.77 0.15 -13.87
C TYR A 186 12.68 1.31 -12.89
N LEU A 187 13.71 2.10 -12.80
CA LEU A 187 13.78 3.34 -12.01
C LEU A 187 13.47 4.50 -12.95
N PRO A 188 12.28 5.14 -12.84
CA PRO A 188 11.82 6.11 -13.82
C PRO A 188 12.73 7.33 -13.97
N VAL A 189 12.70 7.94 -15.16
CA VAL A 189 13.36 9.24 -15.41
C VAL A 189 12.66 10.30 -14.58
N THR A 190 13.42 11.14 -13.89
CA THR A 190 12.95 12.28 -13.12
C THR A 190 13.23 13.58 -13.87
N GLU A 191 12.48 14.64 -13.56
CA GLU A 191 12.67 15.96 -14.18
C GLU A 191 13.91 16.68 -13.66
N ASN A 192 14.32 16.37 -12.43
CA ASN A 192 15.51 16.94 -11.80
C ASN A 192 16.67 15.95 -11.92
N GLU A 193 17.71 16.33 -12.63
CA GLU A 193 18.90 15.51 -12.84
C GLU A 193 19.66 15.11 -11.56
N ASN A 194 19.43 15.84 -10.47
CA ASN A 194 20.00 15.52 -9.16
C ASN A 194 19.22 14.45 -8.39
N GLU A 195 17.99 14.13 -8.82
CA GLU A 195 17.23 13.08 -8.14
C GLU A 195 17.89 11.71 -8.30
N ARG A 196 17.69 10.88 -7.29
CA ARG A 196 18.17 9.50 -7.21
C ARG A 196 17.08 8.60 -6.66
N PHE A 197 17.29 7.31 -6.81
CA PHE A 197 16.55 6.27 -6.08
C PHE A 197 17.51 5.57 -5.13
N TYR A 198 17.06 5.29 -3.94
CA TYR A 198 17.83 4.61 -2.90
C TYR A 198 17.15 3.30 -2.55
N ASP A 199 17.88 2.18 -2.60
CA ASP A 199 17.35 0.93 -2.06
C ASP A 199 16.93 1.13 -0.60
N PHE A 200 15.71 0.75 -0.27
CA PHE A 200 15.13 0.99 1.05
C PHE A 200 15.92 0.34 2.19
N TYR A 201 16.56 -0.81 1.93
CA TYR A 201 17.25 -1.60 2.94
C TYR A 201 18.75 -1.31 3.00
N THR A 202 19.42 -1.30 1.84
CA THR A 202 20.88 -1.15 1.75
C THR A 202 21.31 0.31 1.70
N ARG A 203 20.42 1.22 1.30
CA ARG A 203 20.72 2.64 1.01
C ARG A 203 21.62 2.85 -0.22
N GLU A 204 21.81 1.82 -1.02
CA GLU A 204 22.52 1.93 -2.28
C GLU A 204 21.80 2.91 -3.22
N GLU A 205 22.59 3.80 -3.82
CA GLU A 205 22.11 4.87 -4.70
C GLU A 205 22.09 4.40 -6.15
N TYR A 206 21.01 4.75 -6.85
CA TYR A 206 20.81 4.46 -8.27
C TYR A 206 20.38 5.71 -9.03
N ALA A 207 20.95 5.90 -10.22
CA ALA A 207 20.50 6.94 -11.14
C ALA A 207 19.10 6.61 -11.70
N PRO A 208 18.26 7.61 -11.99
CA PRO A 208 17.00 7.43 -12.70
C PRO A 208 17.21 7.00 -14.16
N GLY A 209 16.16 6.52 -14.82
CA GLY A 209 16.15 6.16 -16.24
C GLY A 209 16.86 4.85 -16.58
N GLN A 210 16.97 3.91 -15.65
CA GLN A 210 17.61 2.62 -15.87
C GLN A 210 16.81 1.46 -15.30
N THR A 211 17.02 0.27 -15.86
CA THR A 211 16.55 -0.99 -15.26
C THR A 211 17.68 -1.62 -14.48
N ILE A 212 17.40 -2.03 -13.26
CA ILE A 212 18.32 -2.76 -12.39
C ILE A 212 17.83 -4.17 -12.12
N GLU A 213 18.74 -5.11 -11.95
CA GLU A 213 18.45 -6.50 -11.61
C GLU A 213 18.55 -6.69 -10.10
N VAL A 214 17.41 -6.87 -9.44
CA VAL A 214 17.33 -7.04 -7.98
C VAL A 214 17.24 -8.51 -7.63
N PRO A 215 18.21 -9.11 -6.94
CA PRO A 215 18.06 -10.47 -6.41
C PRO A 215 16.90 -10.53 -5.42
N VAL A 216 16.04 -11.54 -5.57
CA VAL A 216 14.87 -11.71 -4.71
C VAL A 216 14.74 -13.15 -4.22
N ASP A 217 14.24 -13.27 -3.02
CA ASP A 217 13.81 -14.52 -2.40
C ASP A 217 12.40 -14.35 -1.81
N ILE A 218 11.89 -15.34 -1.13
CA ILE A 218 10.54 -15.31 -0.57
C ILE A 218 10.31 -14.18 0.46
N ALA A 219 11.38 -13.69 1.11
CA ALA A 219 11.31 -12.60 2.09
C ALA A 219 11.36 -11.22 1.42
N SER A 220 11.82 -11.14 0.18
CA SER A 220 12.15 -9.88 -0.49
C SER A 220 10.90 -9.08 -0.88
N ILE A 221 10.89 -7.81 -0.53
CA ILE A 221 9.95 -6.79 -1.01
C ILE A 221 10.82 -5.67 -1.59
N PRO A 222 11.14 -5.68 -2.91
CA PRO A 222 11.98 -4.64 -3.50
C PRO A 222 11.33 -3.26 -3.38
N LEU A 223 12.02 -2.33 -2.73
CA LEU A 223 11.55 -0.98 -2.42
C LEU A 223 12.65 0.03 -2.71
N PHE A 224 12.28 1.13 -3.37
CA PHE A 224 13.21 2.21 -3.68
C PHE A 224 12.65 3.55 -3.23
N VAL A 225 13.43 4.25 -2.43
CA VAL A 225 13.09 5.58 -1.90
C VAL A 225 13.54 6.63 -2.89
N ARG A 226 12.63 7.49 -3.34
CA ARG A 226 12.95 8.62 -4.23
C ARG A 226 13.64 9.74 -3.45
N SER A 227 14.53 10.50 -4.09
CA SER A 227 15.10 11.73 -3.54
C SER A 227 14.02 12.68 -3.03
N GLY A 228 14.26 13.33 -1.90
CA GLY A 228 13.29 14.18 -1.22
C GLY A 228 12.21 13.44 -0.44
N ALA A 229 12.22 12.10 -0.43
CA ALA A 229 11.23 11.35 0.34
C ALA A 229 11.38 11.58 1.84
N ILE A 230 10.25 11.77 2.52
CA ILE A 230 10.11 11.74 3.97
C ILE A 230 9.10 10.65 4.29
N LEU A 231 9.53 9.60 4.99
CA LEU A 231 8.70 8.44 5.35
C LEU A 231 8.67 8.30 6.87
N PRO A 232 7.69 8.89 7.56
CA PRO A 232 7.46 8.64 8.97
C PRO A 232 6.98 7.20 9.20
N MET A 233 7.66 6.47 10.05
CA MET A 233 7.33 5.11 10.42
C MET A 233 7.21 4.99 11.94
N SER A 234 6.45 4.02 12.43
CA SER A 234 6.43 3.74 13.86
C SER A 234 7.81 3.27 14.35
N GLY A 235 8.35 3.97 15.33
CA GLY A 235 9.60 3.60 16.01
C GLY A 235 9.40 2.56 17.11
N ASN A 236 8.16 2.33 17.55
CA ASN A 236 7.82 1.26 18.47
C ASN A 236 7.06 0.14 17.75
N LYS A 237 7.25 -1.09 18.23
CA LYS A 237 6.51 -2.23 17.71
C LYS A 237 5.04 -2.12 18.11
N LEU A 238 4.16 -2.33 17.15
CA LEU A 238 2.72 -2.31 17.33
C LEU A 238 2.13 -3.69 17.01
N HIS A 239 1.11 -4.08 17.77
CA HIS A 239 0.34 -5.30 17.56
C HIS A 239 -1.14 -5.01 17.31
N ASN A 240 -1.63 -3.84 17.74
CA ASN A 240 -3.01 -3.45 17.59
C ASN A 240 -3.13 -1.92 17.59
N LEU A 241 -3.42 -1.33 16.44
CA LEU A 241 -3.58 0.13 16.29
C LEU A 241 -4.78 0.71 17.04
N MET A 242 -5.76 -0.13 17.44
CA MET A 242 -6.92 0.33 18.21
C MET A 242 -6.61 0.55 19.70
N THR A 243 -5.61 -0.14 20.22
CA THR A 243 -5.30 -0.16 21.65
C THR A 243 -3.89 0.32 21.98
N GLU A 244 -3.00 0.33 21.00
CA GLU A 244 -1.61 0.73 21.15
C GLU A 244 -1.35 2.04 20.41
N LYS A 245 -0.56 2.92 21.03
CA LYS A 245 -0.20 4.21 20.43
C LYS A 245 1.21 4.18 19.85
N ILE A 246 1.39 4.95 18.81
CA ILE A 246 2.72 5.30 18.31
C ILE A 246 3.34 6.27 19.32
N THR A 247 4.44 5.88 19.93
CA THR A 247 5.13 6.66 20.97
C THR A 247 6.48 7.21 20.51
N ALA A 248 6.94 6.76 19.36
CA ALA A 248 8.17 7.22 18.72
C ALA A 248 8.02 7.10 17.21
N LEU A 249 8.69 7.95 16.46
CA LEU A 249 8.77 7.90 15.00
C LEU A 249 10.21 7.62 14.57
N ASP A 250 10.35 6.68 13.65
CA ASP A 250 11.52 6.51 12.80
C ASP A 250 11.26 7.28 11.50
N ILE A 251 12.00 8.33 11.21
CA ILE A 251 11.82 9.09 9.98
C ILE A 251 12.96 8.75 9.02
N LEU A 252 12.61 8.12 7.89
CA LEU A 252 13.54 7.92 6.79
C LEU A 252 13.46 9.14 5.87
N MET A 253 14.60 9.77 5.62
CA MET A 253 14.72 10.93 4.74
C MET A 253 15.72 10.61 3.63
N ALA A 254 15.33 10.84 2.38
CA ALA A 254 16.24 10.79 1.25
C ALA A 254 16.72 12.20 0.89
N PRO A 255 18.03 12.39 0.61
CA PRO A 255 18.61 13.70 0.32
C PRO A 255 18.25 14.21 -1.09
N ASP A 256 18.99 15.23 -1.54
CA ASP A 256 19.14 15.79 -2.88
C ASP A 256 18.03 16.76 -3.32
N VAL A 257 16.85 16.68 -2.74
CA VAL A 257 15.71 17.57 -3.07
C VAL A 257 15.03 18.03 -1.79
N ASP A 258 14.76 19.32 -1.69
CA ASP A 258 13.96 19.89 -0.61
C ASP A 258 12.52 19.40 -0.73
N SER A 259 11.95 18.98 0.39
CA SER A 259 10.60 18.44 0.45
C SER A 259 9.95 18.66 1.80
N GLU A 260 8.66 18.45 1.86
CA GLU A 260 7.89 18.48 3.10
C GLU A 260 6.94 17.28 3.17
N PHE A 261 6.60 16.86 4.35
CA PHE A 261 5.59 15.83 4.60
C PHE A 261 4.66 16.28 5.73
N THR A 262 3.38 16.20 5.49
CA THR A 262 2.37 16.48 6.53
C THR A 262 2.02 15.17 7.24
N LEU A 263 2.44 15.05 8.48
CA LEU A 263 2.04 13.94 9.35
C LEU A 263 0.66 14.21 9.91
N TYR A 264 -0.25 13.27 9.70
CA TYR A 264 -1.61 13.32 10.24
C TYR A 264 -1.78 12.29 11.36
N GLU A 265 -2.33 12.73 12.48
CA GLU A 265 -2.65 11.88 13.62
C GLU A 265 -4.00 12.29 14.22
N ASP A 266 -4.80 11.32 14.59
CA ASP A 266 -6.04 11.47 15.34
C ASP A 266 -6.30 10.23 16.22
N ASP A 267 -7.49 10.12 16.81
CA ASP A 267 -7.85 8.97 17.64
C ASP A 267 -8.39 7.76 16.86
N GLY A 268 -8.61 7.91 15.56
CA GLY A 268 -9.12 6.86 14.68
C GLY A 268 -10.61 6.54 14.80
N HIS A 269 -11.34 7.17 15.74
CA HIS A 269 -12.72 6.78 16.10
C HIS A 269 -13.73 7.90 16.03
N THR A 270 -13.37 9.06 16.62
CA THR A 270 -14.31 10.15 16.79
C THR A 270 -14.31 11.09 15.60
N ASN A 271 -15.31 11.98 15.57
CA ASN A 271 -15.37 13.10 14.62
C ASN A 271 -14.54 14.31 15.08
N ASP A 272 -13.76 14.19 16.15
CA ASP A 272 -12.90 15.26 16.66
C ASP A 272 -11.75 15.63 15.70
N TYR A 273 -11.40 14.74 14.74
CA TYR A 273 -10.45 15.05 13.67
C TYR A 273 -10.79 16.37 12.95
N ARG A 274 -12.07 16.73 12.84
CA ARG A 274 -12.52 17.99 12.25
C ARG A 274 -12.03 19.25 12.99
N LYS A 275 -11.45 19.07 14.18
CA LYS A 275 -10.93 20.14 15.06
C LYS A 275 -9.42 20.09 15.20
N LEU A 276 -8.75 19.10 14.60
CA LEU A 276 -7.31 18.88 14.77
C LEU A 276 -6.47 19.84 13.92
N SER A 277 -5.25 20.09 14.38
CA SER A 277 -4.21 20.73 13.59
C SER A 277 -3.20 19.68 13.10
N LEU A 278 -2.72 19.86 11.87
CA LEU A 278 -1.72 19.00 11.25
C LEU A 278 -0.31 19.32 11.77
N ILE A 279 0.56 18.31 11.80
CA ILE A 279 1.99 18.45 12.07
C ILE A 279 2.74 18.40 10.74
N HIS A 280 3.51 19.44 10.42
CA HIS A 280 4.38 19.50 9.25
C HIS A 280 5.81 19.10 9.64
N ILE A 281 6.45 18.26 8.84
CA ILE A 281 7.83 17.80 9.00
C ILE A 281 8.67 18.25 7.81
#